data_022d21530dd4453035bd305ed7f12e87
#
_entry.id   022d21530dd4453035bd305ed7f12e87
#
_cell.length_a   1.000
_cell.length_b   1.000
_cell.length_c   1.000
_cell.angle_alpha   90.00
_cell.angle_beta   90.00
_cell.angle_gamma   90.00
#
_symmetry.space_group_name_H-M   'P 1'
#
loop_
_entity.id
_entity.type
_entity.pdbx_description
1 polymer ?
#
loop_
_entity_poly.entity_id
_entity_poly.type
_entity_poly.pdbx_seq_one_letter_code
_entity_poly.pdbx_strand_id
1 'polypeptide(L)'
;MNKFLAGAAVVVLAAIAGSAIAQQDPASLTQGVCSACHGPEGHSISPVFPNLAGQQPAYITLQLYAFRDHQRGDPNAQAYMWGMASQLSDDTIKGLAAYYAAQKPAPGQPGSPVLMAEGEKIYTKGIPTQGVPACATCHGAQALGDKAFPRLAGQHVDYLAAQLEGFKSGTRSNAPIMLAVARTLTPEQMKAVATYAASR
;
A
#
# COMPACT_ATOMS: atom_id res chain seq x y z
N MET A 1 -20.47 20.49 -79.32
CA MET A 1 -20.27 19.17 -78.74
C MET A 1 -19.52 19.39 -77.45
N ASN A 2 -20.25 19.60 -76.30
CA ASN A 2 -19.63 19.84 -74.97
C ASN A 2 -19.68 18.55 -74.16
N LYS A 3 -18.50 18.02 -73.85
CA LYS A 3 -18.36 16.87 -72.93
C LYS A 3 -18.19 17.40 -71.50
N PHE A 4 -19.21 17.22 -70.68
CA PHE A 4 -19.10 17.42 -69.22
C PHE A 4 -18.39 16.24 -68.59
N LEU A 5 -17.21 16.49 -68.02
CA LEU A 5 -16.49 15.53 -67.17
C LEU A 5 -17.01 15.68 -65.74
N ALA A 6 -17.77 14.70 -65.26
CA ALA A 6 -18.18 14.60 -63.86
C ALA A 6 -17.02 14.08 -63.01
N GLY A 7 -16.43 14.93 -62.21
CA GLY A 7 -15.43 14.53 -61.21
C GLY A 7 -16.09 13.96 -60.01
N ALA A 8 -15.87 12.67 -59.68
CA ALA A 8 -16.30 12.02 -58.46
C ALA A 8 -15.33 12.39 -57.34
N ALA A 9 -15.78 13.14 -56.37
CA ALA A 9 -15.04 13.43 -55.15
C ALA A 9 -15.09 12.19 -54.22
N VAL A 10 -13.97 11.54 -54.02
CA VAL A 10 -13.80 10.46 -53.02
C VAL A 10 -13.57 11.11 -51.69
N VAL A 11 -14.58 11.09 -50.83
CA VAL A 11 -14.45 11.47 -49.38
C VAL A 11 -13.83 10.33 -48.65
N VAL A 12 -12.54 10.43 -48.31
CA VAL A 12 -11.84 9.51 -47.39
C VAL A 12 -12.21 9.89 -45.98
N LEU A 13 -13.15 9.13 -45.34
CA LEU A 13 -13.36 9.20 -43.91
C LEU A 13 -12.16 8.54 -43.24
N ALA A 14 -11.25 9.35 -42.71
CA ALA A 14 -10.24 8.89 -41.75
C ALA A 14 -10.92 8.53 -40.44
N ALA A 15 -11.16 7.24 -40.17
CA ALA A 15 -11.56 6.76 -38.85
C ALA A 15 -10.40 7.05 -37.88
N ILE A 16 -10.59 8.06 -37.03
CA ILE A 16 -9.74 8.28 -35.88
C ILE A 16 -10.05 7.15 -34.91
N ALA A 17 -9.30 6.04 -35.00
CA ALA A 17 -9.24 5.03 -33.97
C ALA A 17 -8.63 5.69 -32.73
N GLY A 18 -9.47 6.25 -31.86
CA GLY A 18 -9.04 6.66 -30.55
C GLY A 18 -8.42 5.42 -29.89
N SER A 19 -7.12 5.47 -29.62
CA SER A 19 -6.45 4.46 -28.81
C SER A 19 -7.13 4.50 -27.44
N ALA A 20 -8.13 3.62 -27.23
CA ALA A 20 -8.59 3.29 -25.90
C ALA A 20 -7.33 2.85 -25.15
N ILE A 21 -6.87 3.64 -24.18
CA ILE A 21 -5.83 3.21 -23.24
C ILE A 21 -6.38 1.92 -22.67
N ALA A 22 -5.79 0.80 -23.08
CA ALA A 22 -6.24 -0.52 -22.66
C ALA A 22 -6.23 -0.51 -21.14
N GLN A 23 -7.40 -0.63 -20.54
CA GLN A 23 -7.55 -0.73 -19.10
C GLN A 23 -6.69 -1.91 -18.64
N GLN A 24 -5.65 -1.61 -17.88
CA GLN A 24 -4.70 -2.64 -17.47
C GLN A 24 -5.45 -3.63 -16.58
N ASP A 25 -5.53 -4.87 -17.05
CA ASP A 25 -6.20 -5.94 -16.30
C ASP A 25 -5.47 -6.16 -14.95
N PRO A 26 -6.17 -6.01 -13.81
CA PRO A 26 -5.59 -6.20 -12.49
C PRO A 26 -4.89 -7.55 -12.32
N ALA A 27 -5.44 -8.64 -12.87
CA ALA A 27 -4.85 -9.98 -12.77
C ALA A 27 -3.49 -10.06 -13.48
N SER A 28 -3.38 -9.48 -14.67
CA SER A 28 -2.10 -9.41 -15.41
C SER A 28 -1.07 -8.59 -14.66
N LEU A 29 -1.46 -7.45 -14.07
CA LEU A 29 -0.56 -6.62 -13.27
C LEU A 29 -0.06 -7.33 -12.02
N THR A 30 -0.94 -8.01 -11.29
CA THR A 30 -0.56 -8.72 -10.06
C THR A 30 0.44 -9.82 -10.31
N GLN A 31 0.30 -10.56 -11.41
CA GLN A 31 1.20 -11.68 -11.76
C GLN A 31 2.51 -11.21 -12.42
N GLY A 32 2.44 -10.22 -13.30
CA GLY A 32 3.59 -9.80 -14.12
C GLY A 32 4.43 -8.70 -13.50
N VAL A 33 3.81 -7.66 -12.93
CA VAL A 33 4.50 -6.44 -12.49
C VAL A 33 4.63 -6.40 -10.97
N CYS A 34 3.52 -6.47 -10.26
CA CYS A 34 3.51 -6.27 -8.81
C CYS A 34 4.22 -7.40 -8.06
N SER A 35 4.10 -8.64 -8.56
CA SER A 35 4.74 -9.83 -7.97
C SER A 35 6.26 -9.77 -7.96
N ALA A 36 6.88 -9.00 -8.84
CA ALA A 36 8.35 -8.87 -8.89
C ALA A 36 8.95 -8.34 -7.56
N CYS A 37 8.20 -7.49 -6.85
CA CYS A 37 8.61 -6.93 -5.57
C CYS A 37 7.77 -7.46 -4.40
N HIS A 38 6.46 -7.56 -4.59
CA HIS A 38 5.53 -7.97 -3.53
C HIS A 38 5.31 -9.50 -3.44
N GLY A 39 5.97 -10.25 -4.32
CA GLY A 39 5.88 -11.71 -4.38
C GLY A 39 4.55 -12.22 -4.98
N PRO A 40 4.49 -13.52 -5.29
CA PRO A 40 3.26 -14.15 -5.74
C PRO A 40 2.14 -13.93 -4.70
N GLU A 41 0.93 -13.61 -5.21
CA GLU A 41 -0.24 -13.35 -4.37
C GLU A 41 -0.05 -12.27 -3.29
N GLY A 42 1.04 -11.50 -3.35
CA GLY A 42 1.35 -10.46 -2.36
C GLY A 42 2.12 -10.97 -1.14
N HIS A 43 2.83 -12.10 -1.26
CA HIS A 43 3.73 -12.64 -0.25
C HIS A 43 5.19 -12.24 -0.54
N SER A 44 5.59 -11.07 -0.07
CA SER A 44 6.95 -10.57 -0.27
C SER A 44 7.97 -11.37 0.58
N ILE A 45 9.10 -11.70 -0.02
CA ILE A 45 10.25 -12.27 0.70
C ILE A 45 11.25 -11.20 1.16
N SER A 46 11.06 -9.96 0.73
CA SER A 46 11.95 -8.85 1.05
C SER A 46 11.34 -7.92 2.11
N PRO A 47 12.05 -7.61 3.20
CA PRO A 47 11.56 -6.69 4.22
C PRO A 47 11.42 -5.23 3.75
N VAL A 48 11.94 -4.91 2.57
CA VAL A 48 11.78 -3.59 1.94
C VAL A 48 10.38 -3.42 1.34
N PHE A 49 9.83 -4.49 0.79
CA PHE A 49 8.51 -4.49 0.14
C PHE A 49 7.47 -5.16 1.04
N PRO A 50 6.32 -4.51 1.29
CA PRO A 50 5.32 -5.09 2.20
C PRO A 50 4.62 -6.32 1.63
N ASN A 51 4.17 -7.20 2.53
CA ASN A 51 3.12 -8.14 2.23
C ASN A 51 1.81 -7.40 1.93
N LEU A 52 1.15 -7.78 0.84
CA LEU A 52 -0.14 -7.22 0.41
C LEU A 52 -1.30 -8.20 0.64
N ALA A 53 -1.00 -9.49 0.76
CA ALA A 53 -1.98 -10.56 0.97
C ALA A 53 -2.85 -10.32 2.21
N GLY A 54 -4.17 -10.35 2.05
CA GLY A 54 -5.13 -10.13 3.12
C GLY A 54 -5.15 -8.74 3.72
N GLN A 55 -4.56 -7.75 3.04
CA GLN A 55 -4.63 -6.35 3.48
C GLN A 55 -6.02 -5.77 3.23
N GLN A 56 -6.41 -4.78 4.03
CA GLN A 56 -7.70 -4.10 3.91
C GLN A 56 -7.83 -3.41 2.53
N PRO A 57 -8.90 -3.69 1.75
CA PRO A 57 -9.02 -3.16 0.39
C PRO A 57 -9.11 -1.62 0.35
N ALA A 58 -9.81 -1.01 1.31
CA ALA A 58 -9.87 0.44 1.41
C ALA A 58 -8.48 1.04 1.69
N TYR A 59 -7.66 0.39 2.51
CA TYR A 59 -6.30 0.82 2.78
C TYR A 59 -5.41 0.72 1.53
N ILE A 60 -5.45 -0.40 0.78
CA ILE A 60 -4.69 -0.55 -0.47
C ILE A 60 -5.10 0.56 -1.46
N THR A 61 -6.40 0.78 -1.63
CA THR A 61 -6.93 1.83 -2.51
C THR A 61 -6.37 3.21 -2.13
N LEU A 62 -6.45 3.58 -0.84
CA LEU A 62 -5.92 4.86 -0.35
C LEU A 62 -4.40 4.99 -0.57
N GLN A 63 -3.64 3.91 -0.38
CA GLN A 63 -2.19 3.96 -0.60
C GLN A 63 -1.84 4.11 -2.09
N LEU A 64 -2.54 3.40 -3.00
CA LEU A 64 -2.30 3.52 -4.44
C LEU A 64 -2.64 4.92 -4.94
N TYR A 65 -3.72 5.53 -4.47
CA TYR A 65 -4.01 6.95 -4.76
C TYR A 65 -2.90 7.85 -4.21
N ALA A 66 -2.49 7.65 -2.95
CA ALA A 66 -1.46 8.48 -2.34
C ALA A 66 -0.08 8.36 -3.04
N PHE A 67 0.24 7.22 -3.63
CA PHE A 67 1.42 7.06 -4.48
C PHE A 67 1.25 7.78 -5.82
N ARG A 68 0.12 7.56 -6.51
CA ARG A 68 -0.17 8.20 -7.79
C ARG A 68 -0.16 9.73 -7.70
N ASP A 69 -0.72 10.25 -6.62
CA ASP A 69 -0.86 11.68 -6.38
C ASP A 69 0.35 12.28 -5.60
N HIS A 70 1.40 11.50 -5.38
CA HIS A 70 2.65 11.88 -4.69
C HIS A 70 2.44 12.38 -3.25
N GLN A 71 1.33 11.98 -2.61
CA GLN A 71 1.01 12.35 -1.22
C GLN A 71 1.70 11.48 -0.18
N ARG A 72 2.27 10.35 -0.59
CA ARG A 72 3.10 9.48 0.24
C ARG A 72 4.53 9.52 -0.26
N GLY A 73 5.41 10.20 0.49
CA GLY A 73 6.75 10.57 0.07
C GLY A 73 7.87 9.92 0.88
N ASP A 74 7.65 8.78 1.55
CA ASP A 74 8.74 8.01 2.14
C ASP A 74 9.71 7.50 1.05
N PRO A 75 11.01 7.32 1.34
CA PRO A 75 12.03 7.08 0.30
C PRO A 75 11.70 5.93 -0.65
N ASN A 76 11.21 4.80 -0.12
CA ASN A 76 10.83 3.65 -0.95
C ASN A 76 9.57 3.93 -1.79
N ALA A 77 8.64 4.76 -1.29
CA ALA A 77 7.48 5.19 -2.06
C ALA A 77 7.92 6.00 -3.29
N GLN A 78 8.83 6.96 -3.10
CA GLN A 78 9.36 7.77 -4.19
C GLN A 78 10.16 6.94 -5.19
N ALA A 79 11.04 6.05 -4.69
CA ALA A 79 11.93 5.26 -5.53
C ALA A 79 11.19 4.25 -6.43
N TYR A 80 10.08 3.70 -5.93
CA TYR A 80 9.40 2.58 -6.59
C TYR A 80 7.93 2.86 -6.91
N MET A 81 7.13 3.21 -5.90
CA MET A 81 5.68 3.16 -6.03
C MET A 81 5.09 4.35 -6.77
N TRP A 82 5.74 5.52 -6.79
CA TRP A 82 5.27 6.66 -7.59
C TRP A 82 5.23 6.29 -9.08
N GLY A 83 6.30 5.69 -9.60
CA GLY A 83 6.35 5.20 -10.98
C GLY A 83 5.32 4.09 -11.25
N MET A 84 5.23 3.12 -10.32
CA MET A 84 4.30 1.99 -10.48
C MET A 84 2.83 2.41 -10.44
N ALA A 85 2.47 3.42 -9.65
CA ALA A 85 1.08 3.86 -9.52
C ALA A 85 0.67 4.93 -10.56
N SER A 86 1.62 5.62 -11.20
CA SER A 86 1.38 6.82 -12.01
C SER A 86 0.33 6.67 -13.11
N GLN A 87 0.23 5.48 -13.72
CA GLN A 87 -0.67 5.20 -14.83
C GLN A 87 -1.88 4.33 -14.44
N LEU A 88 -2.06 4.02 -13.15
CA LEU A 88 -3.18 3.19 -12.73
C LEU A 88 -4.49 3.98 -12.78
N SER A 89 -5.48 3.44 -13.47
CA SER A 89 -6.86 3.98 -13.42
C SER A 89 -7.51 3.67 -12.07
N ASP A 90 -8.57 4.39 -11.73
CA ASP A 90 -9.32 4.13 -10.51
C ASP A 90 -9.89 2.71 -10.46
N ASP A 91 -10.35 2.19 -11.60
CA ASP A 91 -10.89 0.84 -11.67
C ASP A 91 -9.79 -0.22 -11.51
N THR A 92 -8.61 0.03 -12.11
CA THR A 92 -7.43 -0.83 -11.90
C THR A 92 -7.01 -0.82 -10.42
N ILE A 93 -6.97 0.34 -9.77
CA ILE A 93 -6.64 0.48 -8.34
C ILE A 93 -7.63 -0.33 -7.48
N LYS A 94 -8.94 -0.21 -7.74
CA LYS A 94 -9.96 -0.98 -7.02
C LYS A 94 -9.83 -2.48 -7.26
N GLY A 95 -9.54 -2.89 -8.50
CA GLY A 95 -9.30 -4.29 -8.85
C GLY A 95 -8.09 -4.89 -8.15
N LEU A 96 -6.96 -4.17 -8.10
CA LEU A 96 -5.76 -4.57 -7.36
C LEU A 96 -6.04 -4.69 -5.86
N ALA A 97 -6.77 -3.74 -5.29
CA ALA A 97 -7.15 -3.76 -3.88
C ALA A 97 -8.03 -4.99 -3.55
N ALA A 98 -9.01 -5.29 -4.39
CA ALA A 98 -9.87 -6.46 -4.23
C ALA A 98 -9.07 -7.78 -4.36
N TYR A 99 -8.16 -7.86 -5.33
CA TYR A 99 -7.31 -9.04 -5.53
C TYR A 99 -6.48 -9.36 -4.29
N TYR A 100 -5.71 -8.39 -3.78
CA TYR A 100 -4.85 -8.62 -2.62
C TYR A 100 -5.61 -8.83 -1.32
N ALA A 101 -6.76 -8.19 -1.15
CA ALA A 101 -7.63 -8.41 0.01
C ALA A 101 -8.18 -9.85 0.08
N ALA A 102 -8.38 -10.49 -1.07
CA ALA A 102 -8.87 -11.87 -1.17
C ALA A 102 -7.77 -12.93 -0.93
N GLN A 103 -6.49 -12.54 -0.93
CA GLN A 103 -5.39 -13.50 -0.72
C GLN A 103 -5.27 -13.89 0.75
N LYS A 104 -4.79 -15.11 1.00
CA LYS A 104 -4.54 -15.60 2.36
C LYS A 104 -3.38 -14.80 2.98
N PRO A 105 -3.55 -14.16 4.15
CA PRO A 105 -2.48 -13.40 4.77
C PRO A 105 -1.25 -14.24 5.12
N ALA A 106 -0.07 -13.61 5.11
CA ALA A 106 1.14 -14.23 5.63
C ALA A 106 0.97 -14.51 7.14
N PRO A 107 1.49 -15.65 7.65
CA PRO A 107 1.48 -15.95 9.07
C PRO A 107 2.40 -14.99 9.82
N GLY A 108 2.03 -14.67 11.06
CA GLY A 108 2.91 -13.93 11.97
C GLY A 108 4.15 -14.73 12.34
N GLN A 109 5.26 -14.04 12.51
CA GLN A 109 6.53 -14.63 12.95
C GLN A 109 6.91 -14.04 14.31
N PRO A 110 7.07 -14.86 15.36
CA PRO A 110 7.44 -14.36 16.68
C PRO A 110 8.87 -13.78 16.65
N GLY A 111 9.06 -12.67 17.34
CA GLY A 111 10.37 -12.07 17.56
C GLY A 111 11.02 -12.54 18.87
N SER A 112 12.10 -11.85 19.29
CA SER A 112 12.73 -12.14 20.58
C SER A 112 11.74 -11.89 21.75
N PRO A 113 11.80 -12.68 22.84
CA PRO A 113 10.91 -12.52 23.98
C PRO A 113 10.90 -11.11 24.58
N VAL A 114 12.03 -10.45 24.60
CA VAL A 114 12.17 -9.08 25.13
C VAL A 114 11.40 -8.08 24.26
N LEU A 115 11.59 -8.12 22.95
CA LEU A 115 10.86 -7.24 22.02
C LEU A 115 9.36 -7.54 22.01
N MET A 116 8.99 -8.82 22.13
CA MET A 116 7.59 -9.23 22.20
C MET A 116 6.90 -8.67 23.45
N ALA A 117 7.52 -8.80 24.63
CA ALA A 117 6.94 -8.31 25.89
C ALA A 117 6.79 -6.79 25.92
N GLU A 118 7.79 -6.05 25.43
CA GLU A 118 7.74 -4.60 25.34
C GLU A 118 6.74 -4.14 24.28
N GLY A 119 6.78 -4.77 23.10
CA GLY A 119 5.85 -4.49 22.00
C GLY A 119 4.40 -4.72 22.39
N GLU A 120 4.10 -5.80 23.14
CA GLU A 120 2.76 -6.07 23.67
C GLU A 120 2.25 -4.94 24.56
N LYS A 121 3.07 -4.46 25.49
CA LYS A 121 2.69 -3.34 26.36
C LYS A 121 2.35 -2.10 25.55
N ILE A 122 3.21 -1.71 24.61
CA ILE A 122 2.99 -0.55 23.74
C ILE A 122 1.73 -0.75 22.90
N TYR A 123 1.58 -1.93 22.29
CA TYR A 123 0.46 -2.22 21.40
C TYR A 123 -0.89 -2.19 22.13
N THR A 124 -0.96 -2.78 23.32
CA THR A 124 -2.22 -2.96 24.07
C THR A 124 -2.54 -1.80 25.00
N LYS A 125 -1.53 -1.08 25.51
CA LYS A 125 -1.70 -0.04 26.55
C LYS A 125 -1.26 1.35 26.10
N GLY A 126 -0.48 1.44 25.00
CA GLY A 126 0.17 2.69 24.61
C GLY A 126 1.29 3.11 25.57
N ILE A 127 1.68 4.37 25.46
CA ILE A 127 2.64 5.03 26.37
C ILE A 127 2.04 6.37 26.79
N PRO A 128 1.17 6.39 27.83
CA PRO A 128 0.43 7.60 28.23
C PRO A 128 1.32 8.80 28.53
N THR A 129 2.50 8.57 29.13
CA THR A 129 3.48 9.62 29.45
C THR A 129 4.08 10.29 28.22
N GLN A 130 4.00 9.67 27.04
CA GLN A 130 4.44 10.19 25.75
C GLN A 130 3.26 10.61 24.85
N GLY A 131 2.02 10.48 25.32
CA GLY A 131 0.81 10.75 24.53
C GLY A 131 0.56 9.72 23.42
N VAL A 132 1.15 8.51 23.52
CA VAL A 132 0.96 7.43 22.54
C VAL A 132 -0.22 6.57 22.97
N PRO A 133 -1.34 6.53 22.21
CA PRO A 133 -2.49 5.68 22.50
C PRO A 133 -2.16 4.19 22.25
N ALA A 134 -2.99 3.30 22.78
CA ALA A 134 -2.90 1.87 22.45
C ALA A 134 -3.14 1.65 20.94
N CYS A 135 -2.21 0.99 20.26
CA CYS A 135 -2.30 0.70 18.82
C CYS A 135 -3.52 -0.17 18.49
N ALA A 136 -3.86 -1.07 19.43
CA ALA A 136 -5.02 -1.96 19.33
C ALA A 136 -6.35 -1.23 19.15
N THR A 137 -6.46 0.03 19.60
CA THR A 137 -7.69 0.83 19.48
C THR A 137 -8.11 1.03 18.02
N CYS A 138 -7.16 1.18 17.11
CA CYS A 138 -7.42 1.38 15.69
C CYS A 138 -7.08 0.13 14.85
N HIS A 139 -5.98 -0.55 15.17
CA HIS A 139 -5.53 -1.71 14.39
C HIS A 139 -6.12 -3.06 14.86
N GLY A 140 -6.96 -3.04 15.91
CA GLY A 140 -7.59 -4.23 16.48
C GLY A 140 -6.65 -5.03 17.39
N ALA A 141 -7.23 -5.80 18.32
CA ALA A 141 -6.47 -6.58 19.30
C ALA A 141 -5.51 -7.61 18.68
N GLN A 142 -5.85 -8.14 17.51
CA GLN A 142 -5.04 -9.09 16.74
C GLN A 142 -4.30 -8.43 15.55
N ALA A 143 -4.21 -7.10 15.52
CA ALA A 143 -3.55 -6.35 14.46
C ALA A 143 -4.09 -6.64 13.04
N LEU A 144 -5.36 -7.02 12.93
CA LEU A 144 -5.99 -7.34 11.65
C LEU A 144 -6.43 -6.10 10.88
N GLY A 145 -6.51 -4.95 11.54
CA GLY A 145 -7.06 -3.73 10.97
C GLY A 145 -8.57 -3.79 10.76
N ASP A 146 -9.12 -2.69 10.27
CA ASP A 146 -10.51 -2.58 9.82
C ASP A 146 -10.65 -1.40 8.83
N LYS A 147 -11.29 -1.61 7.69
CA LYS A 147 -11.54 -0.59 6.66
C LYS A 147 -10.24 0.14 6.24
N ALA A 148 -10.09 1.42 6.61
CA ALA A 148 -8.92 2.23 6.29
C ALA A 148 -7.73 1.99 7.24
N PHE A 149 -7.95 1.34 8.39
CA PHE A 149 -6.88 0.95 9.29
C PHE A 149 -6.22 -0.34 8.80
N PRO A 150 -4.92 -0.32 8.48
CA PRO A 150 -4.28 -1.47 7.86
C PRO A 150 -4.13 -2.65 8.83
N ARG A 151 -4.16 -3.85 8.22
CA ARG A 151 -3.64 -5.06 8.83
C ARG A 151 -2.13 -4.92 9.04
N LEU A 152 -1.66 -5.21 10.24
CA LEU A 152 -0.23 -5.24 10.62
C LEU A 152 0.26 -6.67 10.87
N ALA A 153 -0.67 -7.56 11.21
CA ALA A 153 -0.40 -8.99 11.45
C ALA A 153 0.21 -9.64 10.20
N GLY A 154 1.29 -10.40 10.39
CA GLY A 154 1.99 -11.08 9.30
C GLY A 154 2.80 -10.14 8.38
N GLN A 155 2.96 -8.87 8.73
CA GLN A 155 3.78 -7.93 7.98
C GLN A 155 5.26 -8.03 8.38
N HIS A 156 6.18 -7.61 7.53
CA HIS A 156 7.60 -7.54 7.87
C HIS A 156 7.86 -6.52 8.98
N VAL A 157 8.61 -6.93 10.00
CA VAL A 157 8.95 -6.08 11.15
C VAL A 157 9.71 -4.83 10.71
N ASP A 158 10.69 -5.00 9.82
CA ASP A 158 11.51 -3.88 9.34
C ASP A 158 10.70 -2.90 8.49
N TYR A 159 9.74 -3.40 7.69
CA TYR A 159 8.80 -2.55 6.98
C TYR A 159 7.95 -1.72 7.96
N LEU A 160 7.35 -2.36 8.98
CA LEU A 160 6.54 -1.65 9.97
C LEU A 160 7.34 -0.59 10.72
N ALA A 161 8.57 -0.93 11.16
CA ALA A 161 9.45 0.01 11.84
C ALA A 161 9.83 1.20 10.94
N ALA A 162 10.15 0.95 9.67
CA ALA A 162 10.44 2.00 8.68
C ALA A 162 9.22 2.90 8.43
N GLN A 163 8.00 2.33 8.44
CA GLN A 163 6.80 3.15 8.31
C GLN A 163 6.57 4.06 9.52
N LEU A 164 6.81 3.57 10.73
CA LEU A 164 6.73 4.41 11.95
C LEU A 164 7.77 5.54 11.90
N GLU A 165 8.99 5.27 11.45
CA GLU A 165 10.01 6.31 11.25
C GLU A 165 9.59 7.31 10.16
N GLY A 166 9.02 6.85 9.05
CA GLY A 166 8.48 7.72 8.00
C GLY A 166 7.36 8.64 8.50
N PHE A 167 6.49 8.16 9.38
CA PHE A 167 5.49 9.00 10.05
C PHE A 167 6.15 9.99 11.01
N LYS A 168 7.11 9.54 11.83
CA LYS A 168 7.81 10.40 12.79
C LYS A 168 8.56 11.54 12.10
N SER A 169 9.28 11.26 11.02
CA SER A 169 10.03 12.23 10.22
C SER A 169 9.14 13.13 9.35
N GLY A 170 7.86 12.76 9.16
CA GLY A 170 6.93 13.45 8.27
C GLY A 170 7.12 13.13 6.78
N THR A 171 8.07 12.28 6.40
CA THR A 171 8.24 11.84 4.99
C THR A 171 7.05 11.03 4.49
N ARG A 172 6.37 10.31 5.40
CA ARG A 172 5.07 9.70 5.16
C ARG A 172 3.97 10.56 5.79
N SER A 173 3.42 11.52 5.02
CA SER A 173 2.47 12.51 5.54
C SER A 173 0.99 12.18 5.30
N ASN A 174 0.69 11.11 4.54
CA ASN A 174 -0.66 10.77 4.11
C ASN A 174 -1.56 10.13 5.20
N ALA A 175 -1.13 10.12 6.47
CA ALA A 175 -1.90 9.66 7.61
C ALA A 175 -1.64 10.53 8.85
N PRO A 176 -2.32 11.69 8.99
CA PRO A 176 -2.07 12.65 10.08
C PRO A 176 -2.16 12.06 11.49
N ILE A 177 -3.07 11.10 11.72
CA ILE A 177 -3.18 10.39 13.00
C ILE A 177 -1.87 9.66 13.32
N MET A 178 -1.28 8.97 12.33
CA MET A 178 -0.03 8.23 12.56
C MET A 178 1.18 9.13 12.73
N LEU A 179 1.20 10.32 12.12
CA LEU A 179 2.23 11.33 12.41
C LEU A 179 2.21 11.72 13.89
N ALA A 180 1.02 11.98 14.43
CA ALA A 180 0.86 12.34 15.84
C ALA A 180 1.30 11.19 16.77
N VAL A 181 0.90 9.96 16.46
CA VAL A 181 1.23 8.76 17.24
C VAL A 181 2.73 8.46 17.22
N ALA A 182 3.39 8.53 16.06
CA ALA A 182 4.79 8.15 15.91
C ALA A 182 5.77 9.22 16.44
N ARG A 183 5.33 10.46 16.59
CA ARG A 183 6.19 11.62 16.88
C ARG A 183 7.12 11.43 18.07
N THR A 184 6.66 10.79 19.14
CA THR A 184 7.38 10.64 20.41
C THR A 184 7.99 9.26 20.61
N LEU A 185 7.72 8.30 19.70
CA LEU A 185 8.28 6.94 19.80
C LEU A 185 9.81 6.98 19.59
N THR A 186 10.54 6.18 20.40
CA THR A 186 11.96 5.92 20.14
C THR A 186 12.12 4.82 19.10
N PRO A 187 13.30 4.70 18.43
CA PRO A 187 13.58 3.60 17.52
C PRO A 187 13.37 2.21 18.15
N GLU A 188 13.76 2.05 19.42
CA GLU A 188 13.60 0.80 20.17
C GLU A 188 12.11 0.47 20.39
N GLN A 189 11.30 1.48 20.75
CA GLN A 189 9.85 1.34 20.90
C GLN A 189 9.18 0.99 19.57
N MET A 190 9.60 1.63 18.47
CA MET A 190 9.12 1.31 17.13
C MET A 190 9.45 -0.13 16.74
N LYS A 191 10.69 -0.58 17.01
CA LYS A 191 11.09 -1.97 16.73
C LYS A 191 10.31 -2.96 17.57
N ALA A 192 10.10 -2.68 18.87
CA ALA A 192 9.35 -3.56 19.75
C ALA A 192 7.89 -3.69 19.31
N VAL A 193 7.20 -2.56 19.10
CA VAL A 193 5.77 -2.60 18.71
C VAL A 193 5.58 -3.19 17.32
N ALA A 194 6.50 -2.95 16.36
CA ALA A 194 6.49 -3.57 15.04
C ALA A 194 6.67 -5.09 15.14
N THR A 195 7.58 -5.56 16.00
CA THR A 195 7.81 -6.99 16.25
C THR A 195 6.54 -7.66 16.79
N TYR A 196 5.89 -7.06 17.77
CA TYR A 196 4.65 -7.61 18.33
C TYR A 196 3.51 -7.61 17.30
N ALA A 197 3.28 -6.49 16.62
CA ALA A 197 2.19 -6.39 15.65
C ALA A 197 2.37 -7.36 14.47
N ALA A 198 3.59 -7.53 13.97
CA ALA A 198 3.92 -8.46 12.90
C ALA A 198 3.71 -9.93 13.28
N SER A 199 3.87 -10.27 14.56
CA SER A 199 3.75 -11.64 15.07
C SER A 199 2.31 -12.16 15.20
N ARG A 200 1.33 -11.28 15.03
CA ARG A 200 -0.09 -11.59 15.24
C ARG A 200 -0.68 -12.34 14.05
#